data_4e31ea3465e64d9f8cba6573da81c9d9
#
_entry.id   4e31ea3465e64d9f8cba6573da81c9d9
#
_cell.length_a   1.000
_cell.length_b   1.000
_cell.length_c   1.000
_cell.angle_alpha   90.00
_cell.angle_beta   90.00
_cell.angle_gamma   90.00
#
_symmetry.space_group_name_H-M   'P 1'
#
loop_
_entity.id
_entity.type
_entity.pdbx_description
1 polymer ?
#
loop_
_entity_poly.entity_id
_entity_poly.type
_entity_poly.pdbx_seq_one_letter_code
_entity_poly.pdbx_strand_id
1 'polypeptide(L)'
;MEIKAFYPEDIPTLARKVSEVWKFEESPEFTKVFCDYLVRSNYYTPEFSLKIVDEEGLQAIAFACMPDEENDSEIWLQEQLERLSPKIKKYILRSSAYTKRMDAELLKMMGPQSHAAKLSFFFSRKAGYGALVLEHLGEKLRQQDVEWLYLWTDSWCNWQYYPRHGFEQIGQGLLPEFSSDDEKYYYFLFRKQIG
;
A
#
# COMPACT_ATOMS: atom_id res chain seq x y z
N MET A 1 -10.36 17.77 -12.54
CA MET A 1 -10.18 16.56 -11.73
C MET A 1 -10.79 15.38 -12.49
N GLU A 2 -10.05 14.29 -12.64
CA GLU A 2 -10.48 13.07 -13.33
C GLU A 2 -10.07 11.84 -12.52
N ILE A 3 -10.96 10.84 -12.47
CA ILE A 3 -10.66 9.52 -11.89
C ILE A 3 -10.41 8.56 -13.04
N LYS A 4 -9.27 7.89 -13.00
CA LYS A 4 -8.80 7.00 -14.09
C LYS A 4 -8.24 5.70 -13.51
N ALA A 5 -8.17 4.66 -14.33
CA ALA A 5 -7.35 3.50 -14.02
C ALA A 5 -5.87 3.90 -13.91
N PHE A 6 -5.16 3.25 -13.01
CA PHE A 6 -3.71 3.36 -12.89
C PHE A 6 -3.09 2.24 -13.72
N TYR A 7 -2.01 2.53 -14.42
CA TYR A 7 -1.31 1.59 -15.28
C TYR A 7 0.19 1.51 -14.92
N PRO A 8 0.92 0.48 -15.35
CA PRO A 8 2.35 0.33 -15.05
C PRO A 8 3.23 1.53 -15.43
N GLU A 9 2.89 2.26 -16.47
CA GLU A 9 3.59 3.49 -16.89
C GLU A 9 3.46 4.65 -15.89
N ASP A 10 2.50 4.60 -14.98
CA ASP A 10 2.32 5.59 -13.91
C ASP A 10 3.25 5.34 -12.71
N ILE A 11 3.81 4.13 -12.58
CA ILE A 11 4.62 3.71 -11.42
C ILE A 11 5.76 4.69 -11.12
N PRO A 12 6.59 5.13 -12.09
CA PRO A 12 7.67 6.07 -11.80
C PRO A 12 7.17 7.41 -11.24
N THR A 13 6.01 7.88 -11.72
CA THR A 13 5.40 9.13 -11.24
C THR A 13 4.93 8.99 -9.80
N LEU A 14 4.27 7.88 -9.46
CA LEU A 14 3.81 7.61 -8.10
C LEU A 14 4.99 7.38 -7.15
N ALA A 15 5.98 6.57 -7.53
CA ALA A 15 7.18 6.31 -6.73
C ALA A 15 7.91 7.61 -6.36
N ARG A 16 8.05 8.56 -7.30
CA ARG A 16 8.61 9.88 -7.03
C ARG A 16 7.75 10.66 -6.01
N LYS A 17 6.41 10.66 -6.14
CA LYS A 17 5.53 11.35 -5.19
C LYS A 17 5.54 10.72 -3.80
N VAL A 18 5.66 9.41 -3.73
CA VAL A 18 5.85 8.66 -2.48
C VAL A 18 7.15 9.07 -1.81
N SER A 19 8.26 9.17 -2.55
CA SER A 19 9.57 9.60 -2.01
C SER A 19 9.59 11.04 -1.50
N GLU A 20 8.70 11.91 -1.99
CA GLU A 20 8.55 13.29 -1.49
C GLU A 20 7.86 13.34 -0.11
N VAL A 21 7.00 12.36 0.18
CA VAL A 21 6.22 12.29 1.44
C VAL A 21 6.94 11.45 2.48
N TRP A 22 7.43 10.29 2.11
CA TRP A 22 8.21 9.42 2.96
C TRP A 22 9.70 9.72 2.77
N LYS A 23 10.21 10.61 3.61
CA LYS A 23 11.62 10.98 3.60
C LYS A 23 12.44 9.90 4.29
N PHE A 24 13.08 9.07 3.48
CA PHE A 24 14.04 8.10 3.99
C PHE A 24 15.40 8.79 4.21
N GLU A 25 16.04 8.52 5.36
CA GLU A 25 17.37 9.04 5.69
C GLU A 25 18.50 8.34 4.92
N GLU A 26 18.16 7.27 4.20
CA GLU A 26 19.09 6.49 3.39
C GLU A 26 19.47 7.22 2.09
N SER A 27 20.31 6.55 1.29
CA SER A 27 20.80 7.14 0.05
C SER A 27 19.67 7.39 -0.98
N PRO A 28 19.84 8.35 -1.91
CA PRO A 28 18.91 8.55 -3.03
C PRO A 28 18.68 7.28 -3.87
N GLU A 29 19.71 6.43 -3.99
CA GLU A 29 19.61 5.14 -4.67
C GLU A 29 18.65 4.18 -3.94
N PHE A 30 18.77 4.08 -2.61
CA PHE A 30 17.83 3.31 -1.78
C PHE A 30 16.41 3.82 -1.98
N THR A 31 16.19 5.12 -1.78
CA THR A 31 14.88 5.75 -1.88
C THR A 31 14.21 5.48 -3.22
N LYS A 32 14.97 5.60 -4.32
CA LYS A 32 14.46 5.33 -5.67
C LYS A 32 14.00 3.87 -5.82
N VAL A 33 14.87 2.91 -5.52
CA VAL A 33 14.55 1.48 -5.70
C VAL A 33 13.46 1.05 -4.74
N PHE A 34 13.50 1.52 -3.49
CA PHE A 34 12.51 1.16 -2.50
C PHE A 34 11.11 1.71 -2.83
N CYS A 35 11.00 2.97 -3.25
CA CYS A 35 9.69 3.53 -3.64
C CYS A 35 9.13 2.87 -4.90
N ASP A 36 9.97 2.54 -5.90
CA ASP A 36 9.55 1.78 -7.06
C ASP A 36 9.04 0.39 -6.66
N TYR A 37 9.80 -0.34 -5.83
CA TYR A 37 9.39 -1.65 -5.32
C TYR A 37 8.09 -1.56 -4.52
N LEU A 38 7.96 -0.58 -3.64
CA LEU A 38 6.77 -0.40 -2.83
C LEU A 38 5.52 -0.21 -3.67
N VAL A 39 5.59 0.59 -4.74
CA VAL A 39 4.46 0.76 -5.65
C VAL A 39 4.17 -0.54 -6.43
N ARG A 40 5.19 -1.20 -6.97
CA ARG A 40 5.05 -2.45 -7.74
C ARG A 40 4.50 -3.60 -6.91
N SER A 41 5.00 -3.77 -5.68
CA SER A 41 4.57 -4.86 -4.80
C SER A 41 3.12 -4.75 -4.35
N ASN A 42 2.51 -3.57 -4.51
CA ASN A 42 1.12 -3.32 -4.17
C ASN A 42 0.21 -3.12 -5.41
N TYR A 43 0.78 -3.12 -6.63
CA TYR A 43 0.04 -3.04 -7.87
C TYR A 43 -0.18 -4.43 -8.47
N TYR A 44 -1.41 -4.80 -8.75
CA TYR A 44 -1.79 -6.11 -9.31
C TYR A 44 -2.48 -5.97 -10.66
N THR A 45 -3.55 -5.20 -10.74
CA THR A 45 -4.35 -5.05 -11.95
C THR A 45 -4.84 -3.60 -12.13
N PRO A 46 -4.96 -3.09 -13.34
CA PRO A 46 -5.56 -1.78 -13.59
C PRO A 46 -7.06 -1.72 -13.22
N GLU A 47 -7.74 -2.86 -13.14
CA GLU A 47 -9.16 -2.92 -12.80
C GLU A 47 -9.45 -2.36 -11.40
N PHE A 48 -8.61 -2.75 -10.42
CA PHE A 48 -8.73 -2.32 -9.01
C PHE A 48 -7.62 -1.35 -8.60
N SER A 49 -7.02 -0.66 -9.56
CA SER A 49 -6.02 0.37 -9.30
C SER A 49 -6.51 1.69 -9.89
N LEU A 50 -6.86 2.65 -9.01
CA LEU A 50 -7.41 3.93 -9.40
C LEU A 50 -6.47 5.07 -9.05
N LYS A 51 -6.48 6.11 -9.88
CA LYS A 51 -5.80 7.40 -9.65
C LYS A 51 -6.73 8.58 -9.84
N ILE A 52 -6.51 9.63 -9.05
CA ILE A 52 -7.09 10.96 -9.28
C ILE A 52 -6.01 11.88 -9.81
N VAL A 53 -6.31 12.52 -10.92
CA VAL A 53 -5.45 13.51 -11.59
C VAL A 53 -6.19 14.83 -11.70
N ASP A 54 -5.52 15.93 -11.39
CA ASP A 54 -5.98 17.29 -11.65
C ASP A 54 -4.91 18.12 -12.35
N GLU A 55 -5.03 19.44 -12.38
CA GLU A 55 -4.09 20.36 -13.02
C GLU A 55 -2.68 20.27 -12.43
N GLU A 56 -2.55 19.86 -11.16
CA GLU A 56 -1.27 19.65 -10.47
C GLU A 56 -0.72 18.21 -10.67
N GLY A 57 -1.39 17.39 -11.48
CA GLY A 57 -1.04 16.01 -11.78
C GLY A 57 -1.67 14.99 -10.82
N LEU A 58 -0.95 13.89 -10.55
CA LEU A 58 -1.41 12.80 -9.68
C LEU A 58 -1.58 13.27 -8.23
N GLN A 59 -2.78 13.15 -7.66
CA GLN A 59 -3.12 13.63 -6.33
C GLN A 59 -3.52 12.54 -5.34
N ALA A 60 -4.18 11.48 -5.82
CA ALA A 60 -4.56 10.35 -4.98
C ALA A 60 -4.53 9.06 -5.78
N ILE A 61 -4.29 7.95 -5.09
CA ILE A 61 -4.42 6.59 -5.61
C ILE A 61 -5.04 5.67 -4.57
N ALA A 62 -5.70 4.63 -5.04
CA ALA A 62 -6.08 3.49 -4.24
C ALA A 62 -5.96 2.22 -5.09
N PHE A 63 -5.21 1.22 -4.58
CA PHE A 63 -5.07 -0.09 -5.19
C PHE A 63 -5.69 -1.14 -4.28
N ALA A 64 -6.39 -2.09 -4.89
CA ALA A 64 -6.84 -3.29 -4.20
C ALA A 64 -6.43 -4.54 -4.99
N CYS A 65 -6.36 -5.67 -4.28
CA CYS A 65 -6.14 -6.98 -4.88
C CYS A 65 -7.00 -8.03 -4.17
N MET A 66 -7.31 -9.10 -4.90
CA MET A 66 -7.92 -10.30 -4.33
C MET A 66 -6.84 -11.12 -3.58
N PRO A 67 -7.23 -12.00 -2.65
CA PRO A 67 -6.27 -12.74 -1.81
C PRO A 67 -5.28 -13.63 -2.56
N ASP A 68 -5.65 -14.10 -3.75
CA ASP A 68 -4.90 -15.03 -4.59
C ASP A 68 -4.23 -14.37 -5.81
N GLU A 69 -4.33 -13.05 -5.93
CA GLU A 69 -3.63 -12.34 -7.01
C GLU A 69 -2.12 -12.24 -6.73
N GLU A 70 -1.34 -12.46 -7.77
CA GLU A 70 0.12 -12.33 -7.76
C GLU A 70 0.57 -11.21 -8.69
N ASN A 71 1.79 -10.70 -8.48
CA ASN A 71 2.42 -9.72 -9.34
C ASN A 71 3.92 -10.04 -9.56
N ASP A 72 4.56 -9.34 -10.47
CA ASP A 72 5.94 -9.56 -10.87
C ASP A 72 6.98 -8.78 -10.05
N SER A 73 6.56 -8.12 -8.98
CA SER A 73 7.42 -7.21 -8.20
C SER A 73 8.67 -7.88 -7.62
N GLU A 74 8.58 -9.16 -7.25
CA GLU A 74 9.71 -9.92 -6.72
C GLU A 74 10.75 -10.21 -7.82
N ILE A 75 10.32 -10.53 -9.03
CA ILE A 75 11.21 -10.73 -10.19
C ILE A 75 11.93 -9.42 -10.47
N TRP A 76 11.19 -8.32 -10.56
CA TRP A 76 11.76 -6.99 -10.74
C TRP A 76 12.75 -6.63 -9.62
N LEU A 77 12.40 -6.92 -8.35
CA LEU A 77 13.28 -6.65 -7.21
C LEU A 77 14.60 -7.41 -7.32
N GLN A 78 14.57 -8.69 -7.66
CA GLN A 78 15.80 -9.50 -7.79
C GLN A 78 16.73 -8.91 -8.83
N GLU A 79 16.22 -8.45 -9.98
CA GLU A 79 17.02 -7.77 -11.01
C GLU A 79 17.68 -6.48 -10.48
N GLN A 80 16.97 -5.69 -9.66
CA GLN A 80 17.53 -4.48 -9.06
C GLN A 80 18.62 -4.83 -8.01
N LEU A 81 18.36 -5.84 -7.18
CA LEU A 81 19.30 -6.23 -6.13
C LEU A 81 20.68 -6.60 -6.68
N GLU A 82 20.80 -7.15 -7.89
CA GLU A 82 22.09 -7.47 -8.49
C GLU A 82 22.99 -6.25 -8.66
N ARG A 83 22.42 -5.07 -8.81
CA ARG A 83 23.10 -3.80 -9.10
C ARG A 83 23.39 -2.95 -7.86
N LEU A 84 22.83 -3.31 -6.71
CA LEU A 84 22.89 -2.51 -5.49
C LEU A 84 24.06 -2.92 -4.58
N SER A 85 24.52 -1.96 -3.78
CA SER A 85 25.51 -2.22 -2.74
C SER A 85 24.97 -3.17 -1.66
N PRO A 86 25.84 -3.96 -0.97
CA PRO A 86 25.39 -4.90 0.07
C PRO A 86 24.58 -4.23 1.19
N LYS A 87 24.91 -2.98 1.54
CA LYS A 87 24.20 -2.22 2.56
C LYS A 87 22.76 -1.94 2.13
N ILE A 88 22.56 -1.44 0.91
CA ILE A 88 21.23 -1.12 0.36
C ILE A 88 20.40 -2.39 0.19
N LYS A 89 20.99 -3.48 -0.33
CA LYS A 89 20.35 -4.79 -0.41
C LYS A 89 19.77 -5.22 0.94
N LYS A 90 20.56 -5.13 2.01
CA LYS A 90 20.12 -5.52 3.35
C LYS A 90 18.90 -4.74 3.81
N TYR A 91 18.85 -3.43 3.58
CA TYR A 91 17.70 -2.59 3.97
C TYR A 91 16.45 -2.93 3.16
N ILE A 92 16.57 -3.06 1.84
CA ILE A 92 15.43 -3.41 0.97
C ILE A 92 14.87 -4.78 1.32
N LEU A 93 15.73 -5.79 1.50
CA LEU A 93 15.29 -7.14 1.88
C LEU A 93 14.59 -7.16 3.25
N ARG A 94 15.08 -6.37 4.21
CA ARG A 94 14.41 -6.23 5.52
C ARG A 94 13.02 -5.62 5.37
N SER A 95 12.88 -4.57 4.57
CA SER A 95 11.60 -3.91 4.31
C SER A 95 10.63 -4.84 3.56
N SER A 96 11.10 -5.56 2.55
CA SER A 96 10.31 -6.58 1.84
C SER A 96 9.81 -7.69 2.78
N ALA A 97 10.71 -8.22 3.65
CA ALA A 97 10.33 -9.24 4.62
C ALA A 97 9.27 -8.75 5.62
N TYR A 98 9.37 -7.49 6.05
CA TYR A 98 8.37 -6.85 6.89
C TYR A 98 7.00 -6.77 6.20
N THR A 99 6.95 -6.24 4.97
CA THR A 99 5.71 -6.14 4.19
C THR A 99 5.04 -7.50 4.01
N LYS A 100 5.81 -8.52 3.60
CA LYS A 100 5.31 -9.89 3.42
C LYS A 100 4.74 -10.49 4.72
N ARG A 101 5.39 -10.22 5.86
CA ARG A 101 4.89 -10.66 7.15
C ARG A 101 3.56 -9.98 7.49
N MET A 102 3.42 -8.68 7.26
CA MET A 102 2.17 -7.95 7.51
C MET A 102 1.05 -8.41 6.58
N ASP A 103 1.35 -8.69 5.33
CA ASP A 103 0.38 -9.28 4.40
C ASP A 103 -0.08 -10.67 4.86
N ALA A 104 0.85 -11.51 5.33
CA ALA A 104 0.50 -12.82 5.87
C ALA A 104 -0.39 -12.73 7.12
N GLU A 105 -0.13 -11.78 8.03
CA GLU A 105 -0.99 -11.54 9.20
C GLU A 105 -2.38 -11.05 8.78
N LEU A 106 -2.47 -10.15 7.81
CA LEU A 106 -3.74 -9.67 7.28
C LEU A 106 -4.54 -10.82 6.64
N LEU A 107 -3.91 -11.65 5.81
CA LEU A 107 -4.56 -12.80 5.16
C LEU A 107 -5.14 -13.80 6.17
N LYS A 108 -4.46 -14.03 7.30
CA LYS A 108 -5.02 -14.86 8.40
C LYS A 108 -6.31 -14.27 8.95
N MET A 109 -6.41 -12.95 9.07
CA MET A 109 -7.60 -12.26 9.58
C MET A 109 -8.73 -12.20 8.56
N MET A 110 -8.40 -12.12 7.26
CA MET A 110 -9.38 -12.18 6.18
C MET A 110 -10.06 -13.57 6.12
N GLY A 111 -9.32 -14.63 6.48
CA GLY A 111 -9.81 -15.99 6.37
C GLY A 111 -10.04 -16.42 4.90
N PRO A 112 -10.64 -17.59 4.66
CA PRO A 112 -10.88 -18.11 3.31
C PRO A 112 -12.14 -17.49 2.65
N GLN A 113 -12.33 -16.18 2.80
CA GLN A 113 -13.53 -15.49 2.29
C GLN A 113 -13.33 -15.09 0.83
N SER A 114 -14.16 -15.63 -0.06
CA SER A 114 -14.20 -15.29 -1.51
C SER A 114 -14.69 -13.86 -1.79
N HIS A 115 -15.26 -13.18 -0.78
CA HIS A 115 -15.86 -11.84 -0.91
C HIS A 115 -15.04 -10.75 -0.21
N ALA A 116 -13.73 -10.91 -0.16
CA ALA A 116 -12.83 -9.97 0.49
C ALA A 116 -11.70 -9.53 -0.43
N ALA A 117 -11.36 -8.24 -0.40
CA ALA A 117 -10.20 -7.68 -1.06
C ALA A 117 -9.27 -7.00 -0.05
N LYS A 118 -7.99 -6.93 -0.37
CA LYS A 118 -7.01 -6.13 0.36
C LYS A 118 -6.89 -4.76 -0.31
N LEU A 119 -7.03 -3.67 0.46
CA LEU A 119 -6.54 -2.35 0.05
C LEU A 119 -5.00 -2.40 0.15
N SER A 120 -4.36 -2.66 -0.97
CA SER A 120 -2.92 -2.92 -1.02
C SER A 120 -2.09 -1.64 -0.95
N PHE A 121 -2.57 -0.54 -1.55
CA PHE A 121 -1.90 0.76 -1.46
C PHE A 121 -2.91 1.91 -1.47
N PHE A 122 -2.65 2.90 -0.61
CA PHE A 122 -3.47 4.09 -0.52
C PHE A 122 -2.60 5.33 -0.27
N PHE A 123 -2.78 6.35 -1.10
CA PHE A 123 -2.02 7.58 -1.02
C PHE A 123 -2.89 8.75 -1.46
N SER A 124 -2.87 9.86 -0.70
CA SER A 124 -3.59 11.08 -1.06
C SER A 124 -2.86 12.31 -0.53
N ARG A 125 -2.69 13.31 -1.38
CA ARG A 125 -2.05 14.60 -1.03
C ARG A 125 -3.07 15.73 -0.85
N LYS A 126 -4.28 15.59 -1.39
CA LYS A 126 -5.29 16.64 -1.39
C LYS A 126 -6.50 16.23 -0.57
N ALA A 127 -6.98 17.14 0.28
CA ALA A 127 -8.14 16.89 1.13
C ALA A 127 -9.37 16.49 0.29
N GLY A 128 -10.09 15.45 0.74
CA GLY A 128 -11.26 14.91 0.07
C GLY A 128 -10.97 13.90 -1.05
N TYR A 129 -9.82 13.97 -1.72
CA TYR A 129 -9.51 13.06 -2.84
C TYR A 129 -9.29 11.61 -2.39
N GLY A 130 -8.76 11.43 -1.17
CA GLY A 130 -8.62 10.10 -0.59
C GLY A 130 -9.97 9.41 -0.39
N ALA A 131 -10.96 10.11 0.17
CA ALA A 131 -12.30 9.56 0.34
C ALA A 131 -12.95 9.24 -1.01
N LEU A 132 -12.81 10.14 -1.97
CA LEU A 132 -13.39 9.99 -3.31
C LEU A 132 -12.81 8.79 -4.08
N VAL A 133 -11.49 8.59 -4.06
CA VAL A 133 -10.88 7.44 -4.76
C VAL A 133 -11.24 6.11 -4.09
N LEU A 134 -11.37 6.08 -2.75
CA LEU A 134 -11.81 4.89 -2.02
C LEU A 134 -13.29 4.56 -2.28
N GLU A 135 -14.15 5.56 -2.42
CA GLU A 135 -15.55 5.38 -2.78
C GLU A 135 -15.68 4.70 -4.15
N HIS A 136 -15.00 5.24 -5.18
CA HIS A 136 -15.00 4.66 -6.53
C HIS A 136 -14.36 3.27 -6.59
N LEU A 137 -13.30 3.03 -5.80
CA LEU A 137 -12.73 1.69 -5.69
C LEU A 137 -13.76 0.72 -5.05
N GLY A 138 -14.45 1.15 -4.00
CA GLY A 138 -15.51 0.37 -3.37
C GLY A 138 -16.65 0.03 -4.32
N GLU A 139 -17.06 0.96 -5.19
CA GLU A 139 -18.06 0.70 -6.23
C GLU A 139 -17.61 -0.39 -7.21
N LYS A 140 -16.35 -0.35 -7.67
CA LYS A 140 -15.79 -1.38 -8.55
C LYS A 140 -15.71 -2.74 -7.87
N LEU A 141 -15.28 -2.78 -6.62
CA LEU A 141 -15.19 -4.02 -5.84
C LEU A 141 -16.57 -4.65 -5.60
N ARG A 142 -17.61 -3.84 -5.30
CA ARG A 142 -19.00 -4.33 -5.18
C ARG A 142 -19.52 -4.97 -6.48
N GLN A 143 -19.11 -4.48 -7.64
CA GLN A 143 -19.47 -5.06 -8.94
C GLN A 143 -18.86 -6.46 -9.16
N GLN A 144 -17.89 -6.84 -8.33
CA GLN A 144 -17.26 -8.17 -8.30
C GLN A 144 -17.63 -8.95 -7.03
N ASP A 145 -18.80 -8.64 -6.44
CA ASP A 145 -19.34 -9.30 -5.25
C ASP A 145 -18.41 -9.23 -4.02
N VAL A 146 -17.50 -8.25 -3.97
CA VAL A 146 -16.68 -8.02 -2.78
C VAL A 146 -17.47 -7.29 -1.72
N GLU A 147 -17.56 -7.88 -0.53
CA GLU A 147 -18.29 -7.34 0.62
C GLU A 147 -17.37 -6.63 1.62
N TRP A 148 -16.12 -7.05 1.70
CA TRP A 148 -15.18 -6.59 2.71
C TRP A 148 -13.87 -6.10 2.11
N LEU A 149 -13.43 -4.93 2.57
CA LEU A 149 -12.11 -4.36 2.26
C LEU A 149 -11.23 -4.39 3.50
N TYR A 150 -10.08 -5.04 3.42
CA TYR A 150 -9.11 -5.18 4.51
C TYR A 150 -7.84 -4.40 4.19
N LEU A 151 -7.15 -3.93 5.24
CA LEU A 151 -5.82 -3.35 5.10
C LEU A 151 -5.00 -3.53 6.37
N TRP A 152 -3.69 -3.40 6.22
CA TRP A 152 -2.80 -3.11 7.32
C TRP A 152 -2.09 -1.78 7.11
N THR A 153 -1.68 -1.16 8.21
CA THR A 153 -0.88 0.06 8.23
C THR A 153 -0.04 0.09 9.51
N ASP A 154 0.80 1.09 9.68
CA ASP A 154 1.66 1.21 10.84
C ASP A 154 1.72 2.63 11.42
N SER A 155 2.50 2.79 12.50
CA SER A 155 2.63 4.06 13.24
C SER A 155 3.29 5.19 12.42
N TRP A 156 4.00 4.88 11.33
CA TRP A 156 4.58 5.90 10.43
C TRP A 156 3.55 6.51 9.49
N CYS A 157 2.43 5.82 9.30
CA CYS A 157 1.35 6.26 8.42
C CYS A 157 0.26 7.00 9.20
N ASN A 158 -0.62 7.70 8.48
CA ASN A 158 -1.81 8.32 9.07
C ASN A 158 -2.91 7.28 9.35
N TRP A 159 -2.62 6.33 10.25
CA TRP A 159 -3.55 5.23 10.58
C TRP A 159 -4.88 5.72 11.15
N GLN A 160 -4.93 6.91 11.80
CA GLN A 160 -6.16 7.50 12.33
C GLN A 160 -7.16 7.91 11.22
N TYR A 161 -6.71 7.94 9.97
CA TYR A 161 -7.58 8.18 8.83
C TYR A 161 -8.67 7.09 8.74
N TYR A 162 -8.30 5.84 8.91
CA TYR A 162 -9.17 4.70 8.65
C TYR A 162 -10.41 4.63 9.57
N PRO A 163 -10.30 4.69 10.91
CA PRO A 163 -11.49 4.70 11.76
C PRO A 163 -12.42 5.90 11.49
N ARG A 164 -11.87 7.06 11.13
CA ARG A 164 -12.68 8.24 10.78
C ARG A 164 -13.46 8.08 9.46
N HIS A 165 -13.08 7.10 8.64
CA HIS A 165 -13.71 6.80 7.36
C HIS A 165 -14.45 5.45 7.37
N GLY A 166 -14.84 4.97 8.54
CA GLY A 166 -15.70 3.80 8.72
C GLY A 166 -14.99 2.46 8.63
N PHE A 167 -13.67 2.42 8.80
CA PHE A 167 -12.95 1.16 8.98
C PHE A 167 -12.95 0.76 10.46
N GLU A 168 -13.25 -0.49 10.72
CA GLU A 168 -13.14 -1.13 12.03
C GLU A 168 -11.71 -1.63 12.24
N GLN A 169 -11.10 -1.32 13.39
CA GLN A 169 -9.83 -1.91 13.78
C GLN A 169 -10.06 -3.32 14.29
N ILE A 170 -9.45 -4.31 13.65
CA ILE A 170 -9.60 -5.74 13.97
C ILE A 170 -8.36 -6.35 14.61
N GLY A 171 -7.25 -5.61 14.65
CA GLY A 171 -6.01 -6.07 15.27
C GLY A 171 -4.97 -4.98 15.37
N GLN A 172 -4.00 -5.21 16.24
CA GLN A 172 -2.77 -4.41 16.34
C GLN A 172 -1.67 -5.23 17.00
N GLY A 173 -0.43 -4.86 16.77
CA GLY A 173 0.71 -5.45 17.47
C GLY A 173 1.94 -4.57 17.44
N LEU A 174 2.90 -4.88 18.30
CA LEU A 174 4.17 -4.18 18.37
C LEU A 174 5.07 -4.61 17.21
N LEU A 175 5.84 -3.68 16.69
CA LEU A 175 6.92 -3.89 15.73
C LEU A 175 8.27 -3.80 16.47
N PRO A 176 8.74 -4.89 17.10
CA PRO A 176 9.91 -4.85 17.98
C PRO A 176 11.18 -4.47 17.20
N GLU A 177 11.29 -4.85 15.93
CA GLU A 177 12.44 -4.54 15.07
C GLU A 177 12.59 -3.05 14.75
N PHE A 178 11.53 -2.26 14.94
CA PHE A 178 11.52 -0.81 14.73
C PHE A 178 11.32 -0.02 16.02
N SER A 179 11.08 -0.70 17.14
CA SER A 179 10.86 -0.10 18.44
C SER A 179 12.17 0.01 19.25
N SER A 180 12.24 1.01 20.11
CA SER A 180 13.27 1.19 21.15
C SER A 180 12.62 1.20 22.53
N ASP A 181 13.40 1.42 23.59
CA ASP A 181 12.85 1.59 24.95
C ASP A 181 12.03 2.87 25.05
N ASP A 182 12.43 3.91 24.34
CA ASP A 182 11.79 5.24 24.38
C ASP A 182 10.67 5.40 23.36
N GLU A 183 10.68 4.65 22.25
CA GLU A 183 9.73 4.80 21.16
C GLU A 183 9.20 3.45 20.67
N LYS A 184 7.88 3.28 20.72
CA LYS A 184 7.20 2.04 20.32
C LYS A 184 6.47 2.24 19.01
N TYR A 185 6.70 1.33 18.06
CA TYR A 185 6.04 1.29 16.76
C TYR A 185 5.07 0.12 16.71
N TYR A 186 3.89 0.38 16.14
CA TYR A 186 2.80 -0.58 16.05
C TYR A 186 2.35 -0.74 14.62
N TYR A 187 1.85 -1.93 14.30
CA TYR A 187 1.01 -2.15 13.15
C TYR A 187 -0.45 -2.22 13.57
N PHE A 188 -1.36 -1.92 12.63
CA PHE A 188 -2.80 -1.93 12.81
C PHE A 188 -3.44 -2.67 11.64
N LEU A 189 -4.43 -3.51 11.94
CA LEU A 189 -5.24 -4.21 10.95
C LEU A 189 -6.65 -3.62 10.98
N PHE A 190 -7.17 -3.32 9.81
CA PHE A 190 -8.50 -2.72 9.63
C PHE A 190 -9.31 -3.50 8.62
N ARG A 191 -10.65 -3.41 8.76
CA ARG A 191 -11.61 -3.84 7.75
C ARG A 191 -12.72 -2.83 7.59
N LYS A 192 -13.37 -2.84 6.43
CA LYS A 192 -14.57 -2.05 6.16
C LYS A 192 -15.53 -2.88 5.34
N GLN A 193 -16.80 -2.91 5.74
CA GLN A 193 -17.86 -3.44 4.90
C GLN A 193 -18.15 -2.45 3.78
N ILE A 194 -18.17 -2.93 2.55
CA ILE A 194 -18.37 -2.14 1.33
C ILE A 194 -19.54 -2.65 0.48
N GLY A 195 -20.03 -3.85 0.77
CA GLY A 195 -21.21 -4.48 0.16
C GLY A 195 -22.49 -4.22 0.92
#